data_cb870f955b23d95f8b2b51afd08f1611
#
_entry.id   cb870f955b23d95f8b2b51afd08f1611
#
_cell.length_a   1.000
_cell.length_b   1.000
_cell.length_c   1.000
_cell.angle_alpha   90.00
_cell.angle_beta   90.00
_cell.angle_gamma   90.00
#
_symmetry.space_group_name_H-M   'P 1'
#
loop_
_entity.id
_entity.type
_entity.pdbx_description
1 polymer ?
#
loop_
_entity_poly.entity_id
_entity_poly.type
_entity_poly.pdbx_seq_one_letter_code
_entity_poly.pdbx_strand_id
1 'polypeptide(L)'
;MHRPHAALTLALGILLSAATLAQSPNFAGKWALVPDPAAQGGFGGLGQSAVIKQDATTLTVTRTTQMGEVTSVYKLDGSESKNTLNFQGNSIDQISKTKWDGGTLHVDTSMSFDGNAVNVTMAMSLDPSGNLVVVSTRPDFQGGGAPVTTKTSYKKAE
;
A
#
# COMPACT_ATOMS: atom_id res chain seq x y z
N MET A 1 -18.34 -72.45 24.07
CA MET A 1 -18.58 -71.01 24.42
C MET A 1 -17.58 -70.18 23.74
N HIS A 2 -17.90 -69.57 22.57
CA HIS A 2 -17.03 -68.70 21.81
C HIS A 2 -17.53 -67.26 21.99
N ARG A 3 -16.68 -66.36 22.52
CA ARG A 3 -16.97 -64.94 22.61
C ARG A 3 -16.34 -64.23 21.40
N PRO A 4 -17.08 -63.40 20.64
CA PRO A 4 -16.48 -62.59 19.58
C PRO A 4 -15.89 -61.30 20.19
N HIS A 5 -14.64 -61.01 19.81
CA HIS A 5 -13.99 -59.76 20.11
C HIS A 5 -14.45 -58.74 19.07
N ALA A 6 -15.17 -57.70 19.51
CA ALA A 6 -15.49 -56.55 18.67
C ALA A 6 -14.24 -55.63 18.54
N ALA A 7 -13.70 -55.51 17.35
CA ALA A 7 -12.66 -54.57 17.03
C ALA A 7 -13.29 -53.19 16.77
N LEU A 8 -13.00 -52.22 17.65
CA LEU A 8 -13.40 -50.83 17.50
C LEU A 8 -12.37 -50.10 16.63
N THR A 9 -12.71 -49.88 15.37
CA THR A 9 -11.88 -49.11 14.44
C THR A 9 -12.12 -47.63 14.66
N LEU A 10 -11.17 -46.94 15.27
CA LEU A 10 -11.15 -45.48 15.47
C LEU A 10 -10.71 -44.82 14.17
N ALA A 11 -11.63 -44.24 13.41
CA ALA A 11 -11.31 -43.43 12.23
C ALA A 11 -10.89 -42.04 12.68
N LEU A 12 -9.58 -41.77 12.62
CA LEU A 12 -8.99 -40.45 12.87
C LEU A 12 -9.22 -39.58 11.66
N GLY A 13 -10.25 -38.74 11.67
CA GLY A 13 -10.49 -37.73 10.63
C GLY A 13 -9.50 -36.61 10.73
N ILE A 14 -8.55 -36.54 9.77
CA ILE A 14 -7.63 -35.41 9.62
C ILE A 14 -8.42 -34.29 8.95
N LEU A 15 -8.84 -33.28 9.72
CA LEU A 15 -9.34 -32.01 9.22
C LEU A 15 -8.15 -31.23 8.64
N LEU A 16 -7.92 -31.31 7.32
CA LEU A 16 -7.07 -30.38 6.62
C LEU A 16 -7.78 -29.01 6.62
N SER A 17 -7.40 -28.13 7.53
CA SER A 17 -7.72 -26.71 7.44
C SER A 17 -6.96 -26.14 6.24
N ALA A 18 -7.62 -26.01 5.11
CA ALA A 18 -7.10 -25.23 3.98
C ALA A 18 -7.02 -23.78 4.44
N ALA A 19 -5.82 -23.34 4.82
CA ALA A 19 -5.52 -21.92 4.96
C ALA A 19 -5.68 -21.31 3.56
N THR A 20 -6.80 -20.66 3.31
CA THR A 20 -6.95 -19.79 2.13
C THR A 20 -5.92 -18.68 2.26
N LEU A 21 -4.82 -18.79 1.50
CA LEU A 21 -3.91 -17.68 1.31
C LEU A 21 -4.76 -16.54 0.74
N ALA A 22 -5.04 -15.54 1.57
CA ALA A 22 -5.74 -14.35 1.13
C ALA A 22 -4.92 -13.73 -0.01
N GLN A 23 -5.46 -13.80 -1.21
CA GLN A 23 -4.80 -13.23 -2.38
C GLN A 23 -4.67 -11.73 -2.16
N SER A 24 -3.44 -11.21 -2.27
CA SER A 24 -3.17 -9.78 -2.14
C SER A 24 -4.05 -8.99 -3.11
N PRO A 25 -4.66 -7.87 -2.69
CA PRO A 25 -5.48 -7.06 -3.57
C PRO A 25 -4.74 -6.60 -4.81
N ASN A 26 -5.47 -6.48 -5.91
CA ASN A 26 -4.95 -5.87 -7.13
C ASN A 26 -5.44 -4.41 -7.21
N PHE A 27 -4.51 -3.48 -7.11
CA PHE A 27 -4.77 -2.05 -7.17
C PHE A 27 -4.73 -1.49 -8.60
N ALA A 28 -4.49 -2.31 -9.62
CA ALA A 28 -4.40 -1.84 -11.01
C ALA A 28 -5.67 -1.13 -11.45
N GLY A 29 -5.49 0.01 -12.12
CA GLY A 29 -6.56 0.82 -12.67
C GLY A 29 -6.26 2.31 -12.66
N LYS A 30 -7.23 3.09 -13.13
CA LYS A 30 -7.24 4.54 -12.99
C LYS A 30 -8.03 4.90 -11.74
N TRP A 31 -7.55 5.84 -10.99
CA TRP A 31 -8.11 6.23 -9.70
C TRP A 31 -8.26 7.76 -9.62
N ALA A 32 -9.43 8.23 -9.22
CA ALA A 32 -9.72 9.65 -9.01
C ALA A 32 -10.01 9.90 -7.53
N LEU A 33 -9.43 10.96 -6.98
CA LEU A 33 -9.63 11.38 -5.59
C LEU A 33 -11.12 11.63 -5.33
N VAL A 34 -11.62 11.07 -4.25
CA VAL A 34 -12.92 11.45 -3.69
C VAL A 34 -12.70 12.68 -2.80
N PRO A 35 -13.28 13.83 -3.16
CA PRO A 35 -13.15 15.03 -2.34
C PRO A 35 -13.69 14.78 -0.94
N ASP A 36 -12.90 15.08 0.09
CA ASP A 36 -13.33 15.08 1.48
C ASP A 36 -13.24 16.51 2.02
N PRO A 37 -14.38 17.17 2.30
CA PRO A 37 -14.38 18.52 2.85
C PRO A 37 -13.70 18.64 4.22
N ALA A 38 -13.60 17.53 4.96
CA ALA A 38 -12.94 17.47 6.25
C ALA A 38 -11.42 17.19 6.13
N ALA A 39 -10.95 16.75 4.96
CA ALA A 39 -9.54 16.55 4.73
C ALA A 39 -8.86 17.90 4.60
N GLN A 40 -8.12 18.30 5.64
CA GLN A 40 -7.25 19.46 5.55
C GLN A 40 -6.23 19.22 4.45
N GLY A 41 -6.27 20.06 3.42
CA GLY A 41 -5.47 19.94 2.22
C GLY A 41 -3.99 19.70 2.55
N GLY A 42 -3.55 18.48 2.35
CA GLY A 42 -2.21 18.05 2.67
C GLY A 42 -1.59 17.29 1.50
N PHE A 43 -0.29 17.41 1.36
CA PHE A 43 0.54 16.62 0.47
C PHE A 43 0.54 15.13 0.93
N GLY A 44 -0.59 14.45 0.84
CA GLY A 44 -0.74 13.04 1.20
C GLY A 44 -1.44 12.25 0.11
N GLY A 45 -1.30 10.93 0.14
CA GLY A 45 -1.93 10.04 -0.82
C GLY A 45 -1.31 10.06 -2.20
N LEU A 46 -2.14 9.82 -3.22
CA LEU A 46 -1.72 9.69 -4.62
C LEU A 46 -2.01 10.95 -5.46
N GLY A 47 -2.26 12.11 -4.81
CA GLY A 47 -2.64 13.33 -5.52
C GLY A 47 -4.11 13.31 -5.97
N GLN A 48 -4.45 14.08 -7.00
CA GLN A 48 -5.83 14.20 -7.49
C GLN A 48 -6.28 12.99 -8.31
N SER A 49 -5.34 12.35 -8.98
CA SER A 49 -5.58 11.12 -9.72
C SER A 49 -4.31 10.28 -9.80
N ALA A 50 -4.49 8.98 -10.00
CA ALA A 50 -3.39 8.06 -10.20
C ALA A 50 -3.75 6.97 -11.21
N VAL A 51 -2.76 6.53 -11.96
CA VAL A 51 -2.80 5.30 -12.76
C VAL A 51 -1.89 4.29 -12.10
N ILE A 52 -2.44 3.16 -11.72
CA ILE A 52 -1.70 2.08 -11.09
C ILE A 52 -1.63 0.90 -12.05
N LYS A 53 -0.43 0.39 -12.27
CA LYS A 53 -0.18 -0.89 -12.93
C LYS A 53 0.42 -1.82 -11.89
N GLN A 54 -0.08 -3.04 -11.82
CA GLN A 54 0.38 -4.05 -10.88
C GLN A 54 0.53 -5.38 -11.58
N ASP A 55 1.67 -6.01 -11.40
CA ASP A 55 1.92 -7.41 -11.76
C ASP A 55 2.32 -8.20 -10.49
N ALA A 56 2.83 -9.43 -10.68
CA ALA A 56 3.20 -10.30 -9.55
C ALA A 56 4.37 -9.76 -8.72
N THR A 57 5.20 -8.89 -9.28
CA THR A 57 6.48 -8.46 -8.72
C THR A 57 6.57 -6.96 -8.47
N THR A 58 5.78 -6.16 -9.19
CA THR A 58 5.90 -4.71 -9.18
C THR A 58 4.54 -3.99 -9.10
N LEU A 59 4.57 -2.85 -8.46
CA LEU A 59 3.50 -1.86 -8.45
C LEU A 59 4.05 -0.56 -9.03
N THR A 60 3.55 -0.12 -10.17
CA THR A 60 3.89 1.17 -10.77
C THR A 60 2.74 2.14 -10.50
N VAL A 61 3.04 3.26 -9.87
CA VAL A 61 2.08 4.32 -9.55
C VAL A 61 2.47 5.59 -10.28
N THR A 62 1.68 6.01 -11.25
CA THR A 62 1.79 7.33 -11.90
C THR A 62 0.69 8.22 -11.32
N ARG A 63 1.09 9.25 -10.59
CA ARG A 63 0.18 10.18 -9.91
C ARG A 63 0.26 11.57 -10.53
N THR A 64 -0.90 12.22 -10.66
CA THR A 64 -0.98 13.61 -11.08
C THR A 64 -1.00 14.50 -9.85
N THR A 65 0.00 15.35 -9.73
CA THR A 65 0.14 16.32 -8.66
C THR A 65 0.03 17.74 -9.21
N GLN A 66 -0.02 18.74 -8.34
CA GLN A 66 0.02 20.15 -8.77
C GLN A 66 1.33 20.53 -9.48
N MET A 67 2.39 19.74 -9.29
CA MET A 67 3.72 19.93 -9.89
C MET A 67 3.95 19.06 -11.13
N GLY A 68 2.93 18.39 -11.64
CA GLY A 68 2.99 17.48 -12.78
C GLY A 68 2.86 16.00 -12.41
N GLU A 69 3.17 15.14 -13.37
CA GLU A 69 3.13 13.70 -13.17
C GLU A 69 4.39 13.18 -12.48
N VAL A 70 4.18 12.29 -11.53
CA VAL A 70 5.25 11.59 -10.80
C VAL A 70 4.99 10.08 -10.90
N THR A 71 5.96 9.35 -11.42
CA THR A 71 5.91 7.89 -11.49
C THR A 71 6.87 7.28 -10.47
N SER A 72 6.35 6.34 -9.70
CA SER A 72 7.13 5.53 -8.74
C SER A 72 6.91 4.06 -9.01
N VAL A 73 7.97 3.27 -8.90
CA VAL A 73 7.94 1.81 -9.05
C VAL A 73 8.31 1.18 -7.71
N TYR A 74 7.49 0.28 -7.24
CA TYR A 74 7.69 -0.44 -5.98
C TYR A 74 7.78 -1.95 -6.26
N LYS A 75 8.81 -2.60 -5.73
CA LYS A 75 8.93 -4.05 -5.75
C LYS A 75 8.06 -4.66 -4.66
N LEU A 76 7.27 -5.65 -4.99
CA LEU A 76 6.30 -6.28 -4.08
C LEU A 76 6.89 -7.41 -3.23
N ASP A 77 8.14 -7.76 -3.46
CA ASP A 77 8.89 -8.79 -2.70
C ASP A 77 9.57 -8.26 -1.43
N GLY A 78 9.41 -6.96 -1.12
CA GLY A 78 10.03 -6.31 0.04
C GLY A 78 11.47 -5.85 -0.19
N SER A 79 12.06 -6.13 -1.36
CA SER A 79 13.39 -5.60 -1.70
C SER A 79 13.33 -4.09 -2.00
N GLU A 80 14.49 -3.44 -1.96
CA GLU A 80 14.57 -2.00 -2.17
C GLU A 80 14.17 -1.60 -3.59
N SER A 81 13.31 -0.59 -3.68
CA SER A 81 12.96 0.12 -4.90
C SER A 81 13.59 1.50 -4.86
N LYS A 82 14.26 1.90 -5.95
CA LYS A 82 14.84 3.23 -6.10
C LYS A 82 14.01 4.04 -7.08
N ASN A 83 13.60 5.21 -6.66
CA ASN A 83 12.88 6.19 -7.47
C ASN A 83 13.56 7.54 -7.35
N THR A 84 13.39 8.40 -8.33
CA THR A 84 13.87 9.77 -8.28
C THR A 84 12.69 10.72 -8.44
N LEU A 85 12.52 11.61 -7.48
CA LEU A 85 11.51 12.67 -7.52
C LEU A 85 12.20 13.98 -7.96
N ASN A 86 11.71 14.57 -9.04
CA ASN A 86 12.15 15.90 -9.46
C ASN A 86 11.24 16.95 -8.82
N PHE A 87 11.85 17.83 -8.02
CA PHE A 87 11.15 18.87 -7.30
C PHE A 87 11.89 20.20 -7.46
N GLN A 88 11.24 21.18 -8.07
CA GLN A 88 11.79 22.55 -8.28
C GLN A 88 13.21 22.55 -8.87
N GLY A 89 13.48 21.65 -9.82
CA GLY A 89 14.82 21.54 -10.46
C GLY A 89 15.82 20.70 -9.68
N ASN A 90 15.48 20.22 -8.50
CA ASN A 90 16.30 19.31 -7.71
C ASN A 90 15.81 17.87 -7.88
N SER A 91 16.74 16.93 -7.98
CA SER A 91 16.46 15.50 -7.98
C SER A 91 16.63 14.94 -6.57
N ILE A 92 15.59 14.27 -6.06
CA ILE A 92 15.59 13.66 -4.74
C ILE A 92 15.45 12.15 -4.92
N ASP A 93 16.47 11.42 -4.53
CA ASP A 93 16.43 9.95 -4.56
C ASP A 93 15.62 9.42 -3.38
N GLN A 94 14.75 8.48 -3.70
CA GLN A 94 13.86 7.80 -2.76
C GLN A 94 14.18 6.32 -2.76
N ILE A 95 14.32 5.74 -1.58
CA ILE A 95 14.46 4.30 -1.38
C ILE A 95 13.21 3.83 -0.66
N SER A 96 12.48 2.90 -1.28
CA SER A 96 11.24 2.35 -0.73
C SER A 96 11.33 0.85 -0.54
N LYS A 97 10.68 0.35 0.51
CA LYS A 97 10.44 -1.07 0.77
C LYS A 97 8.95 -1.29 0.94
N THR A 98 8.48 -2.44 0.50
CA THR A 98 7.07 -2.82 0.63
C THR A 98 6.91 -4.00 1.57
N LYS A 99 5.73 -4.09 2.18
CA LYS A 99 5.32 -5.25 2.98
C LYS A 99 3.81 -5.42 2.86
N TRP A 100 3.38 -6.63 2.57
CA TRP A 100 1.98 -7.01 2.68
C TRP A 100 1.63 -7.36 4.13
N ASP A 101 0.51 -6.83 4.61
CA ASP A 101 -0.14 -7.22 5.86
C ASP A 101 -1.62 -7.46 5.58
N GLY A 102 -1.98 -8.74 5.43
CA GLY A 102 -3.31 -9.12 4.94
C GLY A 102 -3.63 -8.47 3.59
N GLY A 103 -4.72 -7.69 3.54
CA GLY A 103 -5.15 -6.94 2.34
C GLY A 103 -4.54 -5.55 2.21
N THR A 104 -3.53 -5.19 3.01
CA THR A 104 -2.91 -3.87 3.01
C THR A 104 -1.46 -3.94 2.54
N LEU A 105 -1.10 -3.11 1.56
CA LEU A 105 0.28 -2.91 1.14
C LEU A 105 0.87 -1.71 1.88
N HIS A 106 1.87 -1.95 2.71
CA HIS A 106 2.67 -0.91 3.34
C HIS A 106 3.86 -0.56 2.45
N VAL A 107 4.14 0.72 2.31
CA VAL A 107 5.30 1.26 1.57
C VAL A 107 6.01 2.23 2.50
N ASP A 108 7.22 1.87 2.90
CA ASP A 108 8.10 2.72 3.70
C ASP A 108 9.13 3.35 2.78
N THR A 109 9.15 4.68 2.72
CA THR A 109 10.04 5.44 1.85
C THR A 109 10.96 6.32 2.68
N SER A 110 12.26 6.23 2.43
CA SER A 110 13.26 7.15 2.96
C SER A 110 13.86 7.98 1.82
N MET A 111 14.12 9.25 2.10
CA MET A 111 14.75 10.20 1.20
C MET A 111 15.61 11.17 2.00
N SER A 112 16.53 11.86 1.32
CA SER A 112 17.28 12.98 1.91
C SER A 112 16.79 14.28 1.27
N PHE A 113 16.37 15.23 2.11
CA PHE A 113 15.98 16.56 1.67
C PHE A 113 16.80 17.60 2.45
N ASP A 114 17.56 18.42 1.75
CA ASP A 114 18.48 19.42 2.34
C ASP A 114 19.42 18.83 3.41
N GLY A 115 19.91 17.59 3.16
CA GLY A 115 20.80 16.88 4.08
C GLY A 115 20.09 16.22 5.27
N ASN A 116 18.78 16.38 5.40
CA ASN A 116 17.99 15.74 6.46
C ASN A 116 17.32 14.46 5.95
N ALA A 117 17.37 13.41 6.76
CA ALA A 117 16.64 12.18 6.47
C ALA A 117 15.13 12.39 6.70
N VAL A 118 14.33 12.08 5.69
CA VAL A 118 12.87 12.15 5.72
C VAL A 118 12.31 10.76 5.49
N ASN A 119 11.45 10.29 6.38
CA ASN A 119 10.74 9.04 6.24
C ASN A 119 9.25 9.30 6.04
N VAL A 120 8.68 8.66 5.03
CA VAL A 120 7.26 8.70 4.70
C VAL A 120 6.74 7.28 4.62
N THR A 121 5.62 7.01 5.26
CA THR A 121 4.94 5.72 5.15
C THR A 121 3.61 5.88 4.41
N MET A 122 3.25 4.88 3.64
CA MET A 122 1.99 4.81 2.93
C MET A 122 1.40 3.40 3.08
N ALA A 123 0.12 3.32 3.42
CA ALA A 123 -0.63 2.07 3.47
C ALA A 123 -1.77 2.14 2.45
N MET A 124 -1.84 1.15 1.56
CA MET A 124 -2.84 1.04 0.50
C MET A 124 -3.72 -0.17 0.72
N SER A 125 -5.04 0.00 0.66
CA SER A 125 -6.02 -1.07 0.78
C SER A 125 -7.26 -0.78 -0.06
N LEU A 126 -8.09 -1.80 -0.30
CA LEU A 126 -9.42 -1.60 -0.88
C LEU A 126 -10.47 -1.66 0.25
N ASP A 127 -11.40 -0.71 0.23
CA ASP A 127 -12.57 -0.77 1.12
C ASP A 127 -13.60 -1.83 0.62
N PRO A 128 -14.63 -2.17 1.40
CA PRO A 128 -15.65 -3.12 0.98
C PRO A 128 -16.41 -2.73 -0.30
N SER A 129 -16.39 -1.45 -0.68
CA SER A 129 -17.00 -0.94 -1.92
C SER A 129 -16.03 -0.98 -3.11
N GLY A 130 -14.79 -1.42 -2.90
CA GLY A 130 -13.76 -1.49 -3.93
C GLY A 130 -13.06 -0.16 -4.20
N ASN A 131 -13.23 0.87 -3.35
CA ASN A 131 -12.47 2.10 -3.44
C ASN A 131 -11.06 1.89 -2.89
N LEU A 132 -10.09 2.56 -3.47
CA LEU A 132 -8.72 2.55 -2.96
C LEU A 132 -8.61 3.55 -1.80
N VAL A 133 -8.20 3.05 -0.65
CA VAL A 133 -7.92 3.85 0.55
C VAL A 133 -6.41 3.94 0.73
N VAL A 134 -5.91 5.16 0.90
CA VAL A 134 -4.50 5.44 1.11
C VAL A 134 -4.33 6.21 2.40
N VAL A 135 -3.58 5.66 3.34
CA VAL A 135 -3.17 6.32 4.59
C VAL A 135 -1.70 6.65 4.48
N SER A 136 -1.35 7.93 4.57
CA SER A 136 0.04 8.40 4.48
C SER A 136 0.44 9.09 5.76
N THR A 137 1.62 8.78 6.28
CA THR A 137 2.22 9.47 7.43
C THR A 137 3.56 10.07 7.01
N ARG A 138 3.76 11.33 7.31
CA ARG A 138 4.95 12.10 6.98
C ARG A 138 5.35 13.02 8.14
N PRO A 139 6.61 13.48 8.22
CA PRO A 139 6.98 14.52 9.15
C PRO A 139 6.16 15.79 8.95
N ASP A 140 5.97 16.56 10.02
CA ASP A 140 5.43 17.92 9.91
C ASP A 140 6.55 18.86 9.44
N PHE A 141 6.47 19.27 8.18
CA PHE A 141 7.46 20.19 7.58
C PHE A 141 7.25 21.65 7.96
N GLN A 142 6.12 21.99 8.61
CA GLN A 142 5.76 23.37 8.90
C GLN A 142 6.03 23.79 10.34
N GLY A 143 6.13 22.87 11.29
CA GLY A 143 6.20 23.23 12.70
C GLY A 143 7.10 22.36 13.56
N GLY A 144 7.74 21.32 13.02
CA GLY A 144 8.56 20.39 13.82
C GLY A 144 7.73 19.63 14.88
N GLY A 145 6.42 19.53 14.65
CA GLY A 145 5.47 18.84 15.53
C GLY A 145 5.43 17.33 15.30
N ALA A 146 4.37 16.69 15.79
CA ALA A 146 4.13 15.27 15.59
C ALA A 146 3.92 14.96 14.09
N PRO A 147 4.26 13.74 13.62
CA PRO A 147 4.01 13.33 12.24
C PRO A 147 2.54 13.53 11.84
N VAL A 148 2.33 13.98 10.61
CA VAL A 148 1.00 14.22 10.06
C VAL A 148 0.54 12.97 9.32
N THR A 149 -0.61 12.44 9.71
CA THR A 149 -1.25 11.32 9.05
C THR A 149 -2.48 11.81 8.28
N THR A 150 -2.56 11.46 7.00
CA THR A 150 -3.70 11.77 6.13
C THR A 150 -4.29 10.48 5.60
N LYS A 151 -5.63 10.43 5.51
CA LYS A 151 -6.38 9.35 4.87
C LYS A 151 -7.10 9.91 3.67
N THR A 152 -6.90 9.30 2.51
CA THR A 152 -7.54 9.68 1.26
C THR A 152 -8.22 8.46 0.63
N SER A 153 -9.34 8.69 -0.05
CA SER A 153 -10.07 7.65 -0.77
C SER A 153 -10.15 7.99 -2.24
N TYR A 154 -10.10 6.96 -3.08
CA TYR A 154 -10.12 7.10 -4.53
C TYR A 154 -11.16 6.14 -5.11
N LYS A 155 -11.93 6.62 -6.08
CA LYS A 155 -12.82 5.79 -6.89
C LYS A 155 -12.15 5.40 -8.19
N LYS A 156 -12.50 4.21 -8.71
CA LYS A 156 -12.11 3.86 -10.08
C LYS A 156 -12.67 4.89 -11.05
N ALA A 157 -11.80 5.41 -11.93
CA ALA A 157 -12.15 6.23 -13.07
C ALA A 157 -12.26 5.35 -14.31
N GLU A 158 -13.17 5.69 -15.20
CA GLU A 158 -13.34 5.03 -16.50
C GLU A 158 -12.17 5.30 -17.46
#